data_d85b2018a5de0c20943434c1f2194d98
#
_entry.id   d85b2018a5de0c20943434c1f2194d98
#
_cell.length_a   1.000
_cell.length_b   1.000
_cell.length_c   1.000
_cell.angle_alpha   90.00
_cell.angle_beta   90.00
_cell.angle_gamma   90.00
#
_symmetry.space_group_name_H-M   'P 1'
#
loop_
_entity.id
_entity.type
_entity.pdbx_description
1 polymer ?
#
loop_
_entity_poly.entity_id
_entity_poly.type
_entity_poly.pdbx_seq_one_letter_code
_entity_poly.pdbx_strand_id
1 'polypeptide(L)'
;MRQNALSAMLAVALCAAASMSVAVKVQAKEISTIRFGVEASYPPFESKAADGQLQGFDIDLGNALCAQLKAKCVWVENAFDGLIPALQARKFDAIDSAMNINAKRSEQIDFTRPLYRTPAQLVARAGSPLQPTAASLASHKVGVLQGSIQEQYAKETWAIKGVDVVSYQTQDLVYADLSAGRLDATFVDATAASLGFLNQPAGKGFAFAGSPVKDAKVIGTGVGIGVRKDDKELVDALNGAFVELKRNGTYQKLLKKYFTVDLAVD
;
A
#
# COMPACT_ATOMS: atom_id res chain seq x y z
N MET A 1 90.40 -36.47 -30.39
CA MET A 1 90.00 -36.97 -29.04
C MET A 1 88.67 -36.32 -28.73
N ARG A 2 87.70 -37.05 -28.88
CA ARG A 2 86.59 -37.48 -28.08
C ARG A 2 86.11 -36.41 -27.09
N GLN A 3 84.92 -35.89 -27.31
CA GLN A 3 84.04 -35.57 -26.20
C GLN A 3 82.55 -35.52 -26.60
N ASN A 4 81.85 -36.16 -25.77
CA ASN A 4 80.43 -36.52 -25.92
C ASN A 4 79.50 -35.34 -25.73
N ALA A 5 78.50 -35.24 -26.61
CA ALA A 5 77.33 -34.40 -26.42
C ALA A 5 76.33 -35.08 -25.50
N LEU A 6 75.99 -34.47 -24.37
CA LEU A 6 74.83 -34.85 -23.57
C LEU A 6 73.70 -33.88 -23.88
N SER A 7 72.71 -34.45 -24.49
CA SER A 7 71.42 -33.74 -24.74
C SER A 7 70.66 -33.70 -23.43
N ALA A 8 70.43 -32.47 -22.94
CA ALA A 8 69.47 -32.23 -21.86
C ALA A 8 68.05 -31.87 -22.46
N MET A 9 67.17 -32.83 -22.39
CA MET A 9 65.73 -32.57 -22.67
C MET A 9 65.11 -31.79 -21.51
N LEU A 10 64.75 -30.56 -21.75
CA LEU A 10 63.95 -29.75 -20.82
C LEU A 10 62.50 -30.15 -21.02
N ALA A 11 61.96 -30.92 -20.08
CA ALA A 11 60.51 -31.18 -20.00
C ALA A 11 59.79 -29.94 -19.44
N VAL A 12 59.10 -29.22 -20.31
CA VAL A 12 58.18 -28.15 -19.91
C VAL A 12 56.89 -28.80 -19.42
N ALA A 13 56.76 -28.90 -18.10
CA ALA A 13 55.50 -29.31 -17.47
C ALA A 13 54.51 -28.13 -17.56
N LEU A 14 53.55 -28.21 -18.48
CA LEU A 14 52.44 -27.31 -18.58
C LEU A 14 51.47 -27.59 -17.40
N CYS A 15 51.59 -26.85 -16.31
CA CYS A 15 50.57 -26.84 -15.25
C CYS A 15 49.30 -26.11 -15.79
N ALA A 16 48.39 -26.88 -16.36
CA ALA A 16 47.03 -26.40 -16.63
C ALA A 16 46.29 -26.23 -15.29
N ALA A 17 46.39 -25.05 -14.70
CA ALA A 17 45.57 -24.67 -13.57
C ALA A 17 44.12 -24.55 -14.07
N ALA A 18 43.35 -25.63 -13.92
CA ALA A 18 41.91 -25.61 -14.11
C ALA A 18 41.30 -24.71 -13.03
N SER A 19 41.08 -23.46 -13.39
CA SER A 19 40.29 -22.50 -12.58
C SER A 19 38.85 -23.00 -12.52
N MET A 20 38.50 -23.83 -11.54
CA MET A 20 37.12 -24.13 -11.20
C MET A 20 36.51 -22.86 -10.66
N SER A 21 35.86 -22.10 -11.53
CA SER A 21 34.95 -21.03 -11.11
C SER A 21 33.78 -21.68 -10.36
N VAL A 22 33.87 -21.74 -9.04
CA VAL A 22 32.75 -22.09 -8.19
C VAL A 22 31.76 -20.91 -8.33
N ALA A 23 30.80 -21.07 -9.22
CA ALA A 23 29.63 -20.18 -9.26
C ALA A 23 28.89 -20.36 -7.93
N VAL A 24 29.18 -19.49 -6.96
CA VAL A 24 28.38 -19.38 -5.76
C VAL A 24 26.99 -18.93 -6.24
N LYS A 25 26.10 -19.90 -6.41
CA LYS A 25 24.68 -19.59 -6.52
C LYS A 25 24.32 -18.90 -5.21
N VAL A 26 24.20 -17.56 -5.23
CA VAL A 26 23.49 -16.81 -4.18
C VAL A 26 22.08 -17.35 -4.22
N GLN A 27 21.78 -18.28 -3.33
CA GLN A 27 20.45 -18.81 -3.18
C GLN A 27 19.64 -17.69 -2.56
N ALA A 28 18.77 -17.06 -3.35
CA ALA A 28 17.80 -16.09 -2.83
C ALA A 28 17.12 -16.73 -1.62
N LYS A 29 17.09 -16.03 -0.50
CA LYS A 29 16.45 -16.52 0.72
C LYS A 29 14.98 -16.81 0.41
N GLU A 30 14.58 -18.07 0.55
CA GLU A 30 13.20 -18.47 0.29
C GLU A 30 12.27 -17.78 1.30
N ILE A 31 11.37 -16.95 0.79
CA ILE A 31 10.37 -16.23 1.61
C ILE A 31 9.26 -17.25 1.93
N SER A 32 9.35 -17.88 3.09
CA SER A 32 8.37 -18.92 3.51
C SER A 32 7.13 -18.34 4.20
N THR A 33 7.22 -17.14 4.75
CA THR A 33 6.11 -16.46 5.44
C THR A 33 6.23 -14.96 5.26
N ILE A 34 5.11 -14.29 4.99
CA ILE A 34 5.01 -12.83 4.95
C ILE A 34 3.96 -12.42 5.97
N ARG A 35 4.36 -11.60 6.94
CA ARG A 35 3.44 -10.98 7.90
C ARG A 35 3.04 -9.61 7.36
N PHE A 36 1.77 -9.42 7.05
CA PHE A 36 1.21 -8.14 6.61
C PHE A 36 0.58 -7.39 7.78
N GLY A 37 0.97 -6.12 7.97
CA GLY A 37 0.26 -5.18 8.84
C GLY A 37 -0.92 -4.56 8.11
N VAL A 38 -2.08 -4.51 8.76
CA VAL A 38 -3.35 -4.04 8.19
C VAL A 38 -4.19 -3.29 9.22
N GLU A 39 -4.89 -2.23 8.80
CA GLU A 39 -5.98 -1.60 9.55
C GLU A 39 -7.31 -2.16 9.04
N ALA A 40 -8.09 -2.81 9.90
CA ALA A 40 -9.20 -3.67 9.46
C ALA A 40 -10.58 -2.99 9.52
N SER A 41 -10.66 -1.68 9.16
CA SER A 41 -11.91 -0.89 9.17
C SER A 41 -12.04 0.02 7.94
N TYR A 42 -11.55 -0.43 6.78
CA TYR A 42 -11.53 0.36 5.55
C TYR A 42 -12.11 -0.40 4.33
N PRO A 43 -13.40 -0.81 4.39
CA PRO A 43 -14.02 -1.50 3.25
C PRO A 43 -14.06 -0.61 2.01
N PRO A 44 -13.90 -1.16 0.79
CA PRO A 44 -13.83 -2.58 0.45
C PRO A 44 -12.40 -3.14 0.42
N PHE A 45 -11.40 -2.37 0.84
CA PHE A 45 -9.99 -2.79 0.77
C PHE A 45 -9.65 -3.80 1.87
N GLU A 46 -9.95 -3.47 3.12
CA GLU A 46 -9.78 -4.34 4.28
C GLU A 46 -10.86 -4.10 5.33
N SER A 47 -11.42 -5.15 5.86
CA SER A 47 -12.43 -5.11 6.92
C SER A 47 -12.58 -6.46 7.62
N LYS A 48 -13.34 -6.49 8.70
CA LYS A 48 -13.75 -7.73 9.35
C LYS A 48 -15.12 -8.17 8.86
N ALA A 49 -15.24 -9.44 8.52
CA ALA A 49 -16.52 -10.11 8.35
C ALA A 49 -17.22 -10.32 9.71
N ALA A 50 -18.48 -10.73 9.68
CA ALA A 50 -19.26 -10.98 10.91
C ALA A 50 -18.67 -12.09 11.79
N ASP A 51 -17.93 -13.02 11.22
CA ASP A 51 -17.20 -14.09 11.93
C ASP A 51 -15.82 -13.66 12.45
N GLY A 52 -15.45 -12.40 12.25
CA GLY A 52 -14.16 -11.81 12.64
C GLY A 52 -13.01 -12.05 11.68
N GLN A 53 -13.23 -12.78 10.58
CA GLN A 53 -12.18 -12.98 9.57
C GLN A 53 -11.94 -11.70 8.76
N LEU A 54 -10.68 -11.50 8.39
CA LEU A 54 -10.31 -10.38 7.50
C LEU A 54 -10.78 -10.68 6.07
N GLN A 55 -11.32 -9.65 5.43
CA GLN A 55 -11.81 -9.68 4.07
C GLN A 55 -11.54 -8.35 3.36
N GLY A 56 -11.54 -8.36 2.05
CA GLY A 56 -11.39 -7.16 1.23
C GLY A 56 -10.41 -7.35 0.09
N PHE A 57 -10.28 -6.32 -0.73
CA PHE A 57 -9.44 -6.37 -1.92
C PHE A 57 -7.97 -6.58 -1.58
N ASP A 58 -7.44 -5.81 -0.61
CA ASP A 58 -6.03 -5.92 -0.20
C ASP A 58 -5.75 -7.27 0.47
N ILE A 59 -6.71 -7.78 1.26
CA ILE A 59 -6.59 -9.12 1.86
C ILE A 59 -6.48 -10.21 0.78
N ASP A 60 -7.36 -10.18 -0.20
CA ASP A 60 -7.36 -11.16 -1.29
C ASP A 60 -6.12 -11.00 -2.19
N LEU A 61 -5.70 -9.75 -2.46
CA LEU A 61 -4.50 -9.48 -3.26
C LEU A 61 -3.23 -9.94 -2.53
N GLY A 62 -3.08 -9.62 -1.24
CA GLY A 62 -1.96 -10.08 -0.43
C GLY A 62 -1.90 -11.61 -0.35
N ASN A 63 -3.04 -12.27 -0.15
CA ASN A 63 -3.12 -13.74 -0.17
C ASN A 63 -2.72 -14.32 -1.55
N ALA A 64 -3.14 -13.68 -2.65
CA ALA A 64 -2.74 -14.10 -3.99
C ALA A 64 -1.23 -13.90 -4.25
N LEU A 65 -0.65 -12.81 -3.74
CA LEU A 65 0.81 -12.57 -3.79
C LEU A 65 1.57 -13.65 -3.01
N CYS A 66 1.14 -13.98 -1.78
CA CYS A 66 1.74 -15.07 -1.02
C CYS A 66 1.63 -16.42 -1.74
N ALA A 67 0.46 -16.74 -2.31
CA ALA A 67 0.27 -17.98 -3.06
C ALA A 67 1.21 -18.05 -4.27
N GLN A 68 1.40 -16.94 -5.01
CA GLN A 68 2.34 -16.85 -6.13
C GLN A 68 3.79 -17.07 -5.68
N LEU A 69 4.16 -16.57 -4.50
CA LEU A 69 5.49 -16.73 -3.89
C LEU A 69 5.66 -18.09 -3.16
N LYS A 70 4.61 -18.91 -3.07
CA LYS A 70 4.56 -20.13 -2.25
C LYS A 70 4.86 -19.87 -0.77
N ALA A 71 4.53 -18.68 -0.30
CA ALA A 71 4.69 -18.23 1.07
C ALA A 71 3.37 -18.34 1.85
N LYS A 72 3.46 -18.43 3.18
CA LYS A 72 2.31 -18.28 4.07
C LYS A 72 2.04 -16.81 4.32
N CYS A 73 0.80 -16.34 4.13
CA CYS A 73 0.35 -15.05 4.63
C CYS A 73 -0.03 -15.12 6.11
N VAL A 74 0.36 -14.11 6.87
CA VAL A 74 -0.09 -13.87 8.24
C VAL A 74 -0.48 -12.40 8.33
N TRP A 75 -1.71 -12.11 8.76
CA TRP A 75 -2.22 -10.76 8.92
C TRP A 75 -2.12 -10.30 10.37
N VAL A 76 -1.61 -9.09 10.58
CA VAL A 76 -1.39 -8.48 11.90
C VAL A 76 -2.13 -7.14 11.92
N GLU A 77 -3.19 -7.06 12.70
CA GLU A 77 -3.97 -5.85 12.83
C GLU A 77 -3.22 -4.77 13.62
N ASN A 78 -3.33 -3.54 13.17
CA ASN A 78 -2.79 -2.36 13.84
C ASN A 78 -3.59 -1.13 13.41
N ALA A 79 -3.62 -0.07 14.25
CA ALA A 79 -4.16 1.22 13.83
C ALA A 79 -3.34 1.80 12.66
N PHE A 80 -4.00 2.49 11.73
CA PHE A 80 -3.39 2.96 10.48
C PHE A 80 -2.15 3.85 10.72
N ASP A 81 -2.25 4.81 11.63
CA ASP A 81 -1.16 5.73 12.01
C ASP A 81 0.04 5.02 12.65
N GLY A 82 -0.19 3.84 13.23
CA GLY A 82 0.81 2.97 13.83
C GLY A 82 1.48 1.99 12.88
N LEU A 83 1.02 1.83 11.62
CA LEU A 83 1.54 0.80 10.70
C LEU A 83 3.03 1.01 10.37
N ILE A 84 3.45 2.21 9.99
CA ILE A 84 4.86 2.49 9.65
C ILE A 84 5.79 2.28 10.88
N PRO A 85 5.52 2.86 12.06
CA PRO A 85 6.30 2.57 13.26
C PRO A 85 6.38 1.08 13.61
N ALA A 86 5.28 0.34 13.49
CA ALA A 86 5.22 -1.09 13.77
C ALA A 86 6.03 -1.93 12.75
N LEU A 87 6.02 -1.54 11.46
CA LEU A 87 6.87 -2.12 10.42
C LEU A 87 8.36 -1.94 10.74
N GLN A 88 8.74 -0.71 11.12
CA GLN A 88 10.12 -0.38 11.53
C GLN A 88 10.54 -1.15 12.78
N ALA A 89 9.61 -1.36 13.71
CA ALA A 89 9.80 -2.20 14.91
C ALA A 89 9.73 -3.73 14.62
N ARG A 90 9.66 -4.15 13.35
CA ARG A 90 9.62 -5.56 12.90
C ARG A 90 8.45 -6.37 13.46
N LYS A 91 7.34 -5.74 13.81
CA LYS A 91 6.12 -6.47 14.23
C LYS A 91 5.52 -7.26 13.08
N PHE A 92 5.69 -6.80 11.85
CA PHE A 92 5.36 -7.49 10.60
C PHE A 92 6.40 -7.15 9.53
N ASP A 93 6.27 -7.73 8.33
CA ASP A 93 7.28 -7.64 7.28
C ASP A 93 6.91 -6.65 6.19
N ALA A 94 5.62 -6.45 5.96
CA ALA A 94 5.09 -5.51 4.98
C ALA A 94 3.78 -4.88 5.49
N ILE A 95 3.37 -3.76 4.91
CA ILE A 95 2.08 -3.09 5.14
C ILE A 95 1.25 -3.26 3.88
N ASP A 96 0.07 -3.90 4.00
CA ASP A 96 -0.92 -3.99 2.92
C ASP A 96 -2.26 -3.51 3.50
N SER A 97 -2.59 -2.23 3.28
CA SER A 97 -3.68 -1.52 3.96
C SER A 97 -3.99 -0.19 3.27
N ALA A 98 -4.38 -0.23 2.01
CA ALA A 98 -4.72 0.93 1.18
C ALA A 98 -3.74 2.11 1.31
N MET A 99 -2.44 1.80 1.55
CA MET A 99 -1.43 2.80 1.86
C MET A 99 -0.89 3.49 0.61
N ASN A 100 -1.24 4.76 0.40
CA ASN A 100 -0.72 5.55 -0.70
C ASN A 100 0.78 5.80 -0.59
N ILE A 101 1.45 5.72 -1.73
CA ILE A 101 2.87 6.05 -1.91
C ILE A 101 3.00 7.56 -2.05
N ASN A 102 3.67 8.21 -1.11
CA ASN A 102 4.04 9.63 -1.21
C ASN A 102 5.48 9.87 -0.71
N ALA A 103 6.01 11.06 -0.96
CA ALA A 103 7.40 11.41 -0.64
C ALA A 103 7.70 11.23 0.85
N LYS A 104 6.83 11.72 1.75
CA LYS A 104 7.03 11.67 3.20
C LYS A 104 7.11 10.23 3.75
N ARG A 105 6.28 9.34 3.25
CA ARG A 105 6.32 7.91 3.60
C ARG A 105 7.54 7.22 2.99
N SER A 106 7.89 7.58 1.75
CA SER A 106 9.06 7.04 1.05
C SER A 106 10.40 7.44 1.69
N GLU A 107 10.45 8.47 2.52
CA GLU A 107 11.61 8.76 3.37
C GLU A 107 11.82 7.71 4.47
N GLN A 108 10.76 7.08 4.95
CA GLN A 108 10.75 6.18 6.10
C GLN A 108 10.78 4.70 5.73
N ILE A 109 10.09 4.32 4.65
CA ILE A 109 9.94 2.95 4.16
C ILE A 109 10.07 2.91 2.64
N ASP A 110 10.32 1.73 2.09
CA ASP A 110 10.22 1.48 0.65
C ASP A 110 8.83 0.94 0.30
N PHE A 111 8.48 1.00 -0.97
CA PHE A 111 7.21 0.52 -1.49
C PHE A 111 7.43 -0.38 -2.70
N THR A 112 6.48 -1.28 -2.93
CA THR A 112 6.29 -1.88 -4.25
C THR A 112 5.96 -0.80 -5.28
N ARG A 113 5.93 -1.15 -6.57
CA ARG A 113 5.23 -0.32 -7.56
C ARG A 113 3.77 -0.11 -7.14
N PRO A 114 3.10 0.95 -7.60
CA PRO A 114 1.66 1.11 -7.35
C PRO A 114 0.89 -0.12 -7.83
N LEU A 115 -0.04 -0.58 -7.00
CA LEU A 115 -0.91 -1.72 -7.28
C LEU A 115 -2.25 -1.25 -7.86
N TYR A 116 -2.76 -0.12 -7.37
CA TYR A 116 -3.98 0.51 -7.84
C TYR A 116 -4.01 2.01 -7.50
N ARG A 117 -5.01 2.73 -8.03
CA ARG A 117 -5.22 4.15 -7.72
C ARG A 117 -6.66 4.42 -7.38
N THR A 118 -6.85 5.35 -6.45
CA THR A 118 -8.17 5.84 -6.08
C THR A 118 -8.06 7.33 -5.72
N PRO A 119 -9.00 8.17 -6.16
CA PRO A 119 -8.95 9.59 -5.88
C PRO A 119 -9.34 9.89 -4.44
N ALA A 120 -8.79 10.96 -3.86
CA ALA A 120 -9.24 11.52 -2.59
C ALA A 120 -10.35 12.56 -2.83
N GLN A 121 -11.46 12.44 -2.12
CA GLN A 121 -12.64 13.28 -2.35
C GLN A 121 -13.35 13.65 -1.05
N LEU A 122 -14.02 14.80 -1.07
CA LEU A 122 -14.87 15.26 0.02
C LEU A 122 -16.24 14.58 -0.07
N VAL A 123 -16.78 14.16 1.07
CA VAL A 123 -18.17 13.70 1.22
C VAL A 123 -18.87 14.60 2.21
N ALA A 124 -20.06 15.05 1.87
CA ALA A 124 -20.92 15.89 2.72
C ALA A 124 -22.39 15.51 2.51
N ARG A 125 -23.32 16.20 3.17
CA ARG A 125 -24.76 16.02 2.90
C ARG A 125 -25.07 16.30 1.44
N ALA A 126 -25.96 15.50 0.85
CA ALA A 126 -26.40 15.68 -0.52
C ALA A 126 -26.99 17.08 -0.74
N GLY A 127 -26.56 17.75 -1.81
CA GLY A 127 -26.94 19.14 -2.08
C GLY A 127 -26.13 20.20 -1.30
N SER A 128 -25.16 19.79 -0.48
CA SER A 128 -24.23 20.72 0.18
C SER A 128 -23.42 21.50 -0.85
N PRO A 129 -23.24 22.84 -0.68
CA PRO A 129 -22.40 23.66 -1.57
C PRO A 129 -20.91 23.51 -1.27
N LEU A 130 -20.51 22.69 -0.30
CA LEU A 130 -19.12 22.54 0.13
C LEU A 130 -18.24 22.06 -1.01
N GLN A 131 -17.04 22.62 -1.07
CA GLN A 131 -16.00 22.28 -2.03
C GLN A 131 -14.72 21.91 -1.25
N PRO A 132 -13.83 21.07 -1.78
CA PRO A 132 -12.59 20.68 -1.12
C PRO A 132 -11.54 21.81 -1.17
N THR A 133 -11.92 22.99 -0.67
CA THR A 133 -11.07 24.18 -0.58
C THR A 133 -11.16 24.80 0.81
N ALA A 134 -10.07 25.38 1.29
CA ALA A 134 -10.06 26.01 2.61
C ALA A 134 -11.11 27.12 2.73
N ALA A 135 -11.35 27.90 1.67
CA ALA A 135 -12.35 28.97 1.69
C ALA A 135 -13.78 28.43 1.85
N SER A 136 -14.13 27.33 1.17
CA SER A 136 -15.45 26.71 1.28
C SER A 136 -15.65 25.97 2.61
N LEU A 137 -14.57 25.44 3.18
CA LEU A 137 -14.59 24.66 4.41
C LEU A 137 -14.31 25.49 5.68
N ALA A 138 -14.11 26.81 5.54
CA ALA A 138 -13.89 27.69 6.67
C ALA A 138 -15.05 27.57 7.68
N SER A 139 -14.73 27.42 8.97
CA SER A 139 -15.68 27.21 10.07
C SER A 139 -16.49 25.89 10.00
N HIS A 140 -16.12 24.96 9.12
CA HIS A 140 -16.71 23.62 9.06
C HIS A 140 -15.78 22.59 9.68
N LYS A 141 -16.38 21.49 10.18
CA LYS A 141 -15.68 20.34 10.75
C LYS A 141 -15.50 19.25 9.69
N VAL A 142 -14.27 18.93 9.39
CA VAL A 142 -13.92 17.90 8.41
C VAL A 142 -13.26 16.72 9.10
N GLY A 143 -13.92 15.55 9.11
CA GLY A 143 -13.38 14.31 9.67
C GLY A 143 -12.42 13.63 8.70
N VAL A 144 -11.33 13.08 9.24
CA VAL A 144 -10.30 12.34 8.50
C VAL A 144 -9.78 11.16 9.31
N LEU A 145 -9.32 10.11 8.63
CA LEU A 145 -8.61 9.00 9.27
C LEU A 145 -7.21 9.46 9.68
N GLN A 146 -6.85 9.24 10.93
CA GLN A 146 -5.55 9.59 11.49
C GLN A 146 -4.40 8.87 10.76
N GLY A 147 -3.31 9.58 10.45
CA GLY A 147 -2.16 9.07 9.71
C GLY A 147 -2.38 8.95 8.18
N SER A 148 -3.59 9.24 7.68
CA SER A 148 -3.89 9.17 6.24
C SER A 148 -3.28 10.34 5.47
N ILE A 149 -3.20 10.19 4.14
CA ILE A 149 -2.82 11.29 3.24
C ILE A 149 -3.89 12.40 3.22
N GLN A 150 -5.14 12.03 3.47
CA GLN A 150 -6.24 12.98 3.57
C GLN A 150 -6.08 13.86 4.82
N GLU A 151 -5.71 13.27 5.95
CA GLU A 151 -5.37 14.05 7.14
C GLU A 151 -4.18 14.99 6.89
N GLN A 152 -3.10 14.44 6.29
CA GLN A 152 -1.92 15.24 5.97
C GLN A 152 -2.30 16.43 5.09
N TYR A 153 -3.02 16.20 4.00
CA TYR A 153 -3.46 17.25 3.08
C TYR A 153 -4.34 18.28 3.78
N ALA A 154 -5.37 17.83 4.52
CA ALA A 154 -6.30 18.71 5.21
C ALA A 154 -5.58 19.59 6.26
N LYS A 155 -4.65 19.04 7.03
CA LYS A 155 -3.85 19.78 8.00
C LYS A 155 -2.90 20.78 7.35
N GLU A 156 -2.20 20.38 6.29
CA GLU A 156 -1.22 21.24 5.60
C GLU A 156 -1.86 22.35 4.77
N THR A 157 -3.11 22.16 4.28
CA THR A 157 -3.72 23.09 3.33
C THR A 157 -4.98 23.80 3.84
N TRP A 158 -5.77 23.14 4.70
CA TRP A 158 -7.05 23.67 5.17
C TRP A 158 -7.01 24.14 6.62
N ALA A 159 -6.46 23.36 7.55
CA ALA A 159 -6.44 23.70 8.97
C ALA A 159 -5.69 25.01 9.24
N ILE A 160 -4.57 25.24 8.54
CA ILE A 160 -3.80 26.49 8.63
C ILE A 160 -4.60 27.74 8.17
N LYS A 161 -5.76 27.55 7.56
CA LYS A 161 -6.68 28.59 7.07
C LYS A 161 -8.03 28.57 7.81
N GLY A 162 -8.09 27.94 8.98
CA GLY A 162 -9.25 28.00 9.88
C GLY A 162 -10.31 26.91 9.68
N VAL A 163 -10.00 25.83 8.93
CA VAL A 163 -10.88 24.66 8.88
C VAL A 163 -10.63 23.78 10.11
N ASP A 164 -11.69 23.31 10.77
CA ASP A 164 -11.60 22.38 11.90
C ASP A 164 -11.42 20.95 11.37
N VAL A 165 -10.17 20.46 11.35
CA VAL A 165 -9.82 19.10 10.89
C VAL A 165 -9.76 18.15 12.08
N VAL A 166 -10.72 17.23 12.14
CA VAL A 166 -10.89 16.28 13.25
C VAL A 166 -10.39 14.90 12.83
N SER A 167 -9.33 14.41 13.52
CA SER A 167 -8.72 13.12 13.25
C SER A 167 -9.38 12.00 14.07
N TYR A 168 -9.63 10.86 13.43
CA TYR A 168 -10.25 9.68 14.04
C TYR A 168 -9.38 8.44 13.87
N GLN A 169 -9.46 7.51 14.82
CA GLN A 169 -8.70 6.26 14.80
C GLN A 169 -9.13 5.29 13.68
N THR A 170 -10.40 5.32 13.28
CA THR A 170 -10.94 4.51 12.18
C THR A 170 -11.86 5.33 11.31
N GLN A 171 -11.99 4.92 10.04
CA GLN A 171 -12.91 5.59 9.11
C GLN A 171 -14.38 5.36 9.50
N ASP A 172 -14.71 4.25 10.14
CA ASP A 172 -16.07 3.99 10.65
C ASP A 172 -16.50 5.01 11.70
N LEU A 173 -15.60 5.44 12.58
CA LEU A 173 -15.87 6.51 13.56
C LEU A 173 -16.12 7.86 12.86
N VAL A 174 -15.38 8.15 11.78
CA VAL A 174 -15.66 9.36 10.96
C VAL A 174 -17.06 9.30 10.38
N TYR A 175 -17.46 8.16 9.78
CA TYR A 175 -18.79 8.00 9.20
C TYR A 175 -19.91 8.07 10.24
N ALA A 176 -19.68 7.51 11.43
CA ALA A 176 -20.63 7.60 12.54
C ALA A 176 -20.86 9.06 12.97
N ASP A 177 -19.80 9.85 13.09
CA ASP A 177 -19.90 11.25 13.48
C ASP A 177 -20.46 12.13 12.36
N LEU A 178 -20.15 11.84 11.10
CA LEU A 178 -20.73 12.50 9.94
C LEU A 178 -22.25 12.24 9.88
N SER A 179 -22.68 10.98 10.04
CA SER A 179 -24.08 10.59 10.02
C SER A 179 -24.87 11.24 11.17
N ALA A 180 -24.24 11.36 12.34
CA ALA A 180 -24.82 12.01 13.51
C ALA A 180 -24.83 13.56 13.44
N GLY A 181 -24.26 14.16 12.39
CA GLY A 181 -24.19 15.61 12.23
C GLY A 181 -23.17 16.29 13.15
N ARG A 182 -22.20 15.55 13.70
CA ARG A 182 -21.07 16.11 14.46
C ARG A 182 -19.96 16.61 13.56
N LEU A 183 -19.95 16.16 12.32
CA LEU A 183 -19.07 16.62 11.23
C LEU A 183 -19.92 17.18 10.10
N ASP A 184 -19.39 18.18 9.40
CA ASP A 184 -20.00 18.75 8.18
C ASP A 184 -19.62 17.97 6.93
N ALA A 185 -18.41 17.42 6.92
CA ALA A 185 -17.86 16.65 5.82
C ALA A 185 -16.80 15.64 6.30
N THR A 186 -16.45 14.70 5.43
CA THR A 186 -15.23 13.88 5.56
C THR A 186 -14.41 13.97 4.28
N PHE A 187 -13.08 13.95 4.42
CA PHE A 187 -12.17 13.86 3.29
C PHE A 187 -11.52 12.48 3.31
N VAL A 188 -11.77 11.70 2.27
CA VAL A 188 -11.54 10.25 2.27
C VAL A 188 -11.22 9.75 0.86
N ASP A 189 -10.74 8.51 0.75
CA ASP A 189 -10.67 7.78 -0.52
C ASP A 189 -12.05 7.63 -1.15
N ALA A 190 -12.18 7.99 -2.42
CA ALA A 190 -13.48 7.99 -3.09
C ALA A 190 -14.09 6.59 -3.24
N THR A 191 -13.24 5.57 -3.44
CA THR A 191 -13.73 4.19 -3.57
C THR A 191 -14.19 3.64 -2.23
N ALA A 192 -13.42 3.89 -1.15
CA ALA A 192 -13.83 3.56 0.21
C ALA A 192 -15.13 4.29 0.59
N ALA A 193 -15.24 5.58 0.30
CA ALA A 193 -16.46 6.34 0.55
C ALA A 193 -17.66 5.80 -0.24
N SER A 194 -17.49 5.52 -1.53
CA SER A 194 -18.57 5.02 -2.40
C SER A 194 -19.10 3.68 -1.90
N LEU A 195 -18.22 2.72 -1.70
CA LEU A 195 -18.62 1.32 -1.42
C LEU A 195 -18.78 1.04 0.09
N GLY A 196 -17.98 1.68 0.93
CA GLY A 196 -18.03 1.51 2.38
C GLY A 196 -19.08 2.37 3.09
N PHE A 197 -19.52 3.49 2.45
CA PHE A 197 -20.47 4.41 3.10
C PHE A 197 -21.62 4.84 2.21
N LEU A 198 -21.38 5.52 1.06
CA LEU A 198 -22.44 6.13 0.27
C LEU A 198 -23.47 5.13 -0.26
N ASN A 199 -23.03 3.92 -0.62
CA ASN A 199 -23.90 2.83 -1.08
C ASN A 199 -24.46 2.00 0.09
N GLN A 200 -24.19 2.38 1.34
CA GLN A 200 -24.71 1.72 2.53
C GLN A 200 -25.89 2.51 3.12
N PRO A 201 -26.76 1.89 3.93
CA PRO A 201 -27.87 2.58 4.59
C PRO A 201 -27.45 3.82 5.37
N ALA A 202 -26.29 3.80 6.02
CA ALA A 202 -25.74 4.91 6.80
C ALA A 202 -25.35 6.12 5.93
N GLY A 203 -25.02 5.90 4.66
CA GLY A 203 -24.66 6.96 3.70
C GLY A 203 -25.85 7.63 3.01
N LYS A 204 -27.09 7.18 3.31
CA LYS A 204 -28.28 7.79 2.72
C LYS A 204 -28.38 9.29 3.07
N GLY A 205 -28.49 10.12 2.04
CA GLY A 205 -28.53 11.59 2.22
C GLY A 205 -27.14 12.25 2.23
N PHE A 206 -26.08 11.49 1.90
CA PHE A 206 -24.75 12.02 1.66
C PHE A 206 -24.32 11.79 0.21
N ALA A 207 -23.37 12.59 -0.27
CA ALA A 207 -22.84 12.53 -1.61
C ALA A 207 -21.41 13.09 -1.66
N PHE A 208 -20.72 12.84 -2.75
CA PHE A 208 -19.47 13.55 -3.03
C PHE A 208 -19.74 15.05 -3.20
N ALA A 209 -18.89 15.87 -2.60
CA ALA A 209 -18.93 17.32 -2.65
C ALA A 209 -17.69 17.85 -3.36
N GLY A 210 -17.91 18.54 -4.48
CA GLY A 210 -16.84 19.04 -5.34
C GLY A 210 -16.09 17.94 -6.11
N SER A 211 -15.04 18.37 -6.80
CA SER A 211 -14.17 17.48 -7.58
C SER A 211 -13.12 16.77 -6.70
N PRO A 212 -12.60 15.61 -7.14
CA PRO A 212 -11.48 14.98 -6.47
C PRO A 212 -10.26 15.91 -6.34
N VAL A 213 -9.60 15.83 -5.19
CA VAL A 213 -8.37 16.61 -4.94
C VAL A 213 -7.20 15.98 -5.71
N LYS A 214 -6.46 16.82 -6.43
CA LYS A 214 -5.27 16.44 -7.19
C LYS A 214 -4.06 17.14 -6.59
N ASP A 215 -3.25 16.39 -5.87
CA ASP A 215 -1.99 16.86 -5.31
C ASP A 215 -0.98 15.68 -5.30
N ALA A 216 -0.14 15.62 -6.31
CA ALA A 216 0.82 14.52 -6.44
C ALA A 216 1.83 14.44 -5.29
N LYS A 217 2.11 15.55 -4.61
CA LYS A 217 3.07 15.59 -3.49
C LYS A 217 2.52 14.93 -2.25
N VAL A 218 1.25 15.19 -1.89
CA VAL A 218 0.63 14.69 -0.67
C VAL A 218 -0.23 13.46 -0.96
N ILE A 219 -1.11 13.52 -1.96
CA ILE A 219 -2.01 12.41 -2.34
C ILE A 219 -1.21 11.24 -2.93
N GLY A 220 -0.07 11.54 -3.60
CA GLY A 220 0.86 10.52 -4.07
C GLY A 220 0.52 9.94 -5.43
N THR A 221 1.11 8.77 -5.71
CA THR A 221 1.10 8.14 -7.05
C THR A 221 0.21 6.91 -7.15
N GLY A 222 -0.40 6.49 -6.08
CA GLY A 222 -1.24 5.29 -5.95
C GLY A 222 -0.92 4.52 -4.68
N VAL A 223 -1.61 3.42 -4.49
CA VAL A 223 -1.47 2.51 -3.34
C VAL A 223 -0.42 1.45 -3.64
N GLY A 224 0.43 1.13 -2.67
CA GLY A 224 1.42 0.07 -2.75
C GLY A 224 1.67 -0.59 -1.41
N ILE A 225 2.31 -1.75 -1.44
CA ILE A 225 2.73 -2.45 -0.23
C ILE A 225 4.00 -1.78 0.31
N GLY A 226 3.93 -1.33 1.57
CA GLY A 226 5.07 -0.74 2.28
C GLY A 226 5.99 -1.81 2.85
N VAL A 227 7.31 -1.63 2.70
CA VAL A 227 8.34 -2.57 3.18
C VAL A 227 9.46 -1.76 3.84
N ARG A 228 10.21 -2.35 4.77
CA ARG A 228 11.38 -1.68 5.35
C ARG A 228 12.44 -1.36 4.29
N LYS A 229 13.17 -0.27 4.47
CA LYS A 229 14.23 0.17 3.54
C LYS A 229 15.39 -0.82 3.38
N ASP A 230 15.59 -1.70 4.33
CA ASP A 230 16.62 -2.74 4.30
C ASP A 230 16.15 -4.07 3.68
N ASP A 231 14.93 -4.14 3.14
CA ASP A 231 14.30 -5.37 2.65
C ASP A 231 13.92 -5.30 1.16
N LYS A 232 14.91 -4.96 0.33
CA LYS A 232 14.73 -4.87 -1.13
C LYS A 232 14.34 -6.21 -1.76
N GLU A 233 14.81 -7.31 -1.18
CA GLU A 233 14.49 -8.65 -1.65
C GLU A 233 12.98 -8.92 -1.58
N LEU A 234 12.31 -8.49 -0.49
CA LEU A 234 10.85 -8.61 -0.35
C LEU A 234 10.11 -7.69 -1.34
N VAL A 235 10.60 -6.45 -1.56
CA VAL A 235 10.02 -5.54 -2.55
C VAL A 235 10.08 -6.15 -3.95
N ASP A 236 11.23 -6.70 -4.34
CA ASP A 236 11.43 -7.29 -5.67
C ASP A 236 10.57 -8.56 -5.83
N ALA A 237 10.48 -9.40 -4.80
CA ALA A 237 9.64 -10.58 -4.81
C ALA A 237 8.15 -10.24 -4.96
N LEU A 238 7.64 -9.27 -4.19
CA LEU A 238 6.26 -8.80 -4.28
C LEU A 238 5.96 -8.18 -5.65
N ASN A 239 6.87 -7.35 -6.18
CA ASN A 239 6.73 -6.77 -7.52
C ASN A 239 6.71 -7.86 -8.62
N GLY A 240 7.57 -8.86 -8.51
CA GLY A 240 7.59 -10.01 -9.43
C GLY A 240 6.30 -10.83 -9.37
N ALA A 241 5.82 -11.12 -8.16
CA ALA A 241 4.55 -11.81 -7.95
C ALA A 241 3.37 -11.01 -8.53
N PHE A 242 3.33 -9.69 -8.33
CA PHE A 242 2.29 -8.84 -8.88
C PHE A 242 2.25 -8.85 -10.41
N VAL A 243 3.42 -8.82 -11.08
CA VAL A 243 3.51 -8.96 -12.54
C VAL A 243 2.88 -10.28 -12.99
N GLU A 244 3.15 -11.39 -12.29
CA GLU A 244 2.57 -12.68 -12.61
C GLU A 244 1.05 -12.73 -12.38
N LEU A 245 0.54 -12.09 -11.31
CA LEU A 245 -0.91 -11.97 -11.08
C LEU A 245 -1.61 -11.15 -12.17
N LYS A 246 -0.96 -10.11 -12.71
CA LYS A 246 -1.46 -9.37 -13.88
C LYS A 246 -1.47 -10.28 -15.11
N ARG A 247 -0.38 -10.97 -15.38
CA ARG A 247 -0.20 -11.83 -16.56
C ARG A 247 -1.18 -13.00 -16.61
N ASN A 248 -1.44 -13.65 -15.47
CA ASN A 248 -2.35 -14.81 -15.39
C ASN A 248 -3.83 -14.43 -15.19
N GLY A 249 -4.15 -13.13 -15.14
CA GLY A 249 -5.49 -12.60 -15.01
C GLY A 249 -6.08 -12.63 -13.60
N THR A 250 -5.34 -13.07 -12.58
CA THR A 250 -5.82 -13.10 -11.18
C THR A 250 -6.11 -11.69 -10.68
N TYR A 251 -5.21 -10.73 -10.92
CA TYR A 251 -5.40 -9.34 -10.54
C TYR A 251 -6.68 -8.74 -11.15
N GLN A 252 -6.96 -8.98 -12.42
CA GLN A 252 -8.18 -8.50 -13.09
C GLN A 252 -9.45 -9.14 -12.53
N LYS A 253 -9.39 -10.41 -12.11
CA LYS A 253 -10.53 -11.08 -11.45
C LYS A 253 -10.80 -10.43 -10.07
N LEU A 254 -9.76 -10.09 -9.33
CA LEU A 254 -9.90 -9.42 -8.04
C LEU A 254 -10.47 -8.00 -8.21
N LEU A 255 -9.98 -7.20 -9.15
CA LEU A 255 -10.56 -5.89 -9.45
C LEU A 255 -12.06 -5.99 -9.75
N LYS A 256 -12.46 -6.90 -10.64
CA LYS A 256 -13.87 -7.10 -11.00
C LYS A 256 -14.74 -7.63 -9.86
N LYS A 257 -14.15 -8.34 -8.89
CA LYS A 257 -14.86 -8.83 -7.70
C LYS A 257 -15.27 -7.68 -6.78
N TYR A 258 -14.40 -6.68 -6.63
CA TYR A 258 -14.57 -5.63 -5.63
C TYR A 258 -15.03 -4.30 -6.20
N PHE A 259 -14.72 -3.99 -7.46
CA PHE A 259 -14.91 -2.66 -8.02
C PHE A 259 -15.70 -2.66 -9.31
N THR A 260 -16.57 -1.66 -9.45
CA THR A 260 -17.30 -1.36 -10.69
C THR A 260 -16.57 -0.34 -11.57
N VAL A 261 -15.51 0.29 -11.04
CA VAL A 261 -14.64 1.24 -11.75
C VAL A 261 -13.25 0.66 -11.90
N ASP A 262 -12.54 1.07 -12.92
CA ASP A 262 -11.17 0.62 -13.15
C ASP A 262 -10.21 1.39 -12.23
N LEU A 263 -9.58 0.69 -11.31
CA LEU A 263 -8.55 1.22 -10.41
C LEU A 263 -7.14 0.78 -10.84
N ALA A 264 -7.03 0.02 -11.94
CA ALA A 264 -5.75 -0.54 -12.38
C ALA A 264 -4.71 0.56 -12.65
N VAL A 265 -3.46 0.20 -12.45
CA VAL A 265 -2.28 0.97 -12.86
C VAL A 265 -1.56 0.23 -13.99
N ASP A 266 -0.95 0.97 -14.89
CA ASP A 266 -0.17 0.47 -16.03
C ASP A 266 1.10 -0.29 -15.60
#